data_e72858fc167a3ffffcad32e23025c894
#
_entry.id   e72858fc167a3ffffcad32e23025c894
#
_cell.length_a   1.000
_cell.length_b   1.000
_cell.length_c   1.000
_cell.angle_alpha   90.00
_cell.angle_beta   90.00
_cell.angle_gamma   90.00
#
_symmetry.space_group_name_H-M   'P 1'
#
loop_
_entity.id
_entity.type
_entity.pdbx_description
1 polymer ?
#
loop_
_entity_poly.entity_id
_entity_poly.type
_entity_poly.pdbx_seq_one_letter_code
_entity_poly.pdbx_strand_id
1 'polypeptide(L)'
;MINRMLRAACIGTLFTAILTWAPVSRTVAAPDQGVSSKDGLVVCTSAPACDAGAAVLAKGGTAVDAAVATAFALAVTHPSAGNIGGGGFMVYRPARGDAMTVYSPEDRP
;
A
#
# COMPACT_ATOMS: atom_id res chain seq x y z
N MET A 1 37.54 14.23 -48.20
CA MET A 1 36.22 13.60 -47.83
C MET A 1 36.32 12.68 -46.62
N ILE A 2 37.38 11.93 -46.45
CA ILE A 2 37.59 10.98 -45.34
C ILE A 2 37.60 11.64 -43.94
N ASN A 3 38.18 12.83 -43.80
CA ASN A 3 38.30 13.52 -42.51
C ASN A 3 36.96 14.00 -41.90
N ARG A 4 35.92 14.20 -42.71
CA ARG A 4 34.58 14.60 -42.20
C ARG A 4 33.80 13.41 -41.67
N MET A 5 33.99 12.22 -42.23
CA MET A 5 33.34 10.99 -41.77
C MET A 5 33.98 10.48 -40.49
N LEU A 6 35.30 10.59 -40.30
CA LEU A 6 35.96 10.19 -39.05
C LEU A 6 35.55 11.07 -37.85
N ARG A 7 35.34 12.38 -38.09
CA ARG A 7 34.89 13.30 -37.04
C ARG A 7 33.45 13.05 -36.62
N ALA A 8 32.59 12.67 -37.54
CA ALA A 8 31.19 12.29 -37.19
C ALA A 8 31.11 10.98 -36.43
N ALA A 9 31.96 10.01 -36.74
CA ALA A 9 32.01 8.74 -36.00
C ALA A 9 32.51 8.93 -34.56
N CYS A 10 33.52 9.77 -34.31
CA CYS A 10 34.02 10.05 -32.97
C CYS A 10 33.01 10.79 -32.08
N ILE A 11 32.21 11.67 -32.64
CA ILE A 11 31.17 12.41 -31.87
C ILE A 11 30.03 11.48 -31.48
N GLY A 12 29.62 10.56 -32.36
CA GLY A 12 28.58 9.57 -32.09
C GLY A 12 28.95 8.59 -30.97
N THR A 13 30.19 8.12 -30.95
CA THR A 13 30.68 7.21 -29.91
C THR A 13 30.89 7.87 -28.57
N LEU A 14 31.21 9.16 -28.50
CA LEU A 14 31.30 9.92 -27.24
C LEU A 14 29.94 10.15 -26.62
N PHE A 15 28.89 10.34 -27.44
CA PHE A 15 27.54 10.60 -26.94
C PHE A 15 26.88 9.32 -26.36
N THR A 16 27.18 8.15 -26.94
CA THR A 16 26.68 6.87 -26.39
C THR A 16 27.38 6.47 -25.09
N ALA A 17 28.65 6.84 -24.89
CA ALA A 17 29.37 6.52 -23.66
C ALA A 17 28.89 7.33 -22.45
N ILE A 18 28.33 8.52 -22.64
CA ILE A 18 27.81 9.36 -21.56
C ILE A 18 26.45 8.87 -21.07
N LEU A 19 25.66 8.20 -21.92
CA LEU A 19 24.33 7.71 -21.55
C LEU A 19 24.34 6.44 -20.68
N THR A 20 25.47 5.73 -20.65
CA THR A 20 25.59 4.46 -19.89
C THR A 20 26.08 4.65 -18.45
N TRP A 21 26.45 5.86 -18.07
CA TRP A 21 26.99 6.14 -16.73
C TRP A 21 26.07 7.02 -15.87
N ALA A 22 24.77 6.92 -16.08
CA ALA A 22 23.84 7.49 -15.12
C ALA A 22 23.98 6.69 -13.80
N PRO A 23 24.34 7.32 -12.68
CA PRO A 23 24.36 6.63 -11.40
C PRO A 23 22.92 6.20 -11.10
N VAL A 24 22.68 4.90 -11.06
CA VAL A 24 21.43 4.37 -10.51
C VAL A 24 21.42 4.77 -9.04
N SER A 25 20.73 5.85 -8.75
CA SER A 25 20.47 6.26 -7.38
C SER A 25 19.70 5.14 -6.71
N ARG A 26 20.38 4.29 -5.95
CA ARG A 26 19.72 3.35 -5.06
C ARG A 26 18.97 4.20 -4.04
N THR A 27 17.66 4.30 -4.21
CA THR A 27 16.80 4.80 -3.16
C THR A 27 16.95 3.84 -1.99
N VAL A 28 17.79 4.19 -1.04
CA VAL A 28 17.83 3.49 0.25
C VAL A 28 16.49 3.80 0.88
N ALA A 29 15.63 2.80 0.98
CA ALA A 29 14.41 2.93 1.75
C ALA A 29 14.81 3.40 3.15
N ALA A 30 14.19 4.48 3.63
CA ALA A 30 14.35 4.90 5.01
C ALA A 30 14.05 3.70 5.91
N PRO A 31 14.78 3.52 7.02
CA PRO A 31 14.48 2.44 7.94
C PRO A 31 13.01 2.53 8.30
N ASP A 32 12.30 1.42 8.10
CA ASP A 32 10.87 1.30 8.41
C ASP A 32 10.70 1.55 9.92
N GLN A 33 10.29 2.76 10.24
CA GLN A 33 9.90 3.13 11.60
C GLN A 33 8.52 2.52 11.82
N GLY A 34 8.50 1.25 12.21
CA GLY A 34 7.26 0.55 12.51
C GLY A 34 6.40 1.35 13.49
N VAL A 35 5.14 1.57 13.15
CA VAL A 35 4.19 2.21 14.04
C VAL A 35 3.76 1.20 15.10
N SER A 36 3.87 1.57 16.37
CA SER A 36 3.47 0.74 17.51
C SER A 36 2.43 1.48 18.36
N SER A 37 1.40 0.78 18.78
CA SER A 37 0.37 1.30 19.68
C SER A 37 0.05 0.26 20.75
N LYS A 38 -0.28 0.73 21.97
CA LYS A 38 -0.70 -0.13 23.09
C LYS A 38 -2.19 -0.45 23.02
N ASP A 39 -2.98 0.44 22.46
CA ASP A 39 -4.44 0.41 22.51
C ASP A 39 -5.07 -0.09 21.21
N GLY A 40 -4.25 -0.48 20.24
CA GLY A 40 -4.68 -0.95 18.94
C GLY A 40 -4.17 -0.09 17.79
N LEU A 41 -4.20 -0.64 16.58
CA LEU A 41 -3.72 0.00 15.37
C LEU A 41 -4.69 -0.30 14.23
N VAL A 42 -4.99 0.72 13.43
CA VAL A 42 -5.74 0.60 12.18
C VAL A 42 -4.83 0.97 11.03
N VAL A 43 -4.72 0.09 10.03
CA VAL A 43 -3.93 0.33 8.81
C VAL A 43 -4.86 0.21 7.62
N CYS A 44 -4.90 1.23 6.79
CA CYS A 44 -5.70 1.23 5.57
C CYS A 44 -5.11 2.19 4.52
N THR A 45 -5.70 2.23 3.34
CA THR A 45 -5.20 3.04 2.20
C THR A 45 -5.62 4.49 2.21
N SER A 46 -6.52 4.89 3.12
CA SER A 46 -7.06 6.25 3.21
C SER A 46 -7.01 6.76 4.65
N ALA A 47 -6.28 7.84 4.90
CA ALA A 47 -6.14 8.39 6.24
C ALA A 47 -7.49 8.68 6.92
N PRO A 48 -8.50 9.34 6.29
CA PRO A 48 -9.80 9.56 6.93
C PRO A 48 -10.53 8.26 7.31
N ALA A 49 -10.33 7.18 6.54
CA ALA A 49 -10.93 5.89 6.86
C ALA A 49 -10.21 5.21 8.04
N CYS A 50 -8.89 5.30 8.11
CA CYS A 50 -8.11 4.83 9.25
C CYS A 50 -8.50 5.59 10.53
N ASP A 51 -8.70 6.92 10.44
CA ASP A 51 -9.12 7.75 11.56
C ASP A 51 -10.51 7.35 12.09
N ALA A 52 -11.44 6.99 11.20
CA ALA A 52 -12.75 6.49 11.59
C ALA A 52 -12.66 5.18 12.39
N GLY A 53 -11.84 4.24 11.95
CA GLY A 53 -11.58 2.99 12.68
C GLY A 53 -10.86 3.22 14.00
N ALA A 54 -9.85 4.07 14.03
CA ALA A 54 -9.12 4.44 15.25
C ALA A 54 -10.02 5.11 16.28
N ALA A 55 -10.95 5.96 15.85
CA ALA A 55 -11.94 6.59 16.73
C ALA A 55 -12.88 5.58 17.38
N VAL A 56 -13.19 4.47 16.72
CA VAL A 56 -13.98 3.37 17.29
C VAL A 56 -13.17 2.64 18.38
N LEU A 57 -11.90 2.33 18.12
CA LEU A 57 -11.02 1.73 19.14
C LEU A 57 -10.88 2.63 20.36
N ALA A 58 -10.68 3.93 20.17
CA ALA A 58 -10.54 4.90 21.25
C ALA A 58 -11.79 5.00 22.14
N LYS A 59 -12.98 4.65 21.60
CA LYS A 59 -14.25 4.59 22.33
C LYS A 59 -14.49 3.23 22.99
N GLY A 60 -13.53 2.31 22.94
CA GLY A 60 -13.64 0.97 23.51
C GLY A 60 -14.31 -0.05 22.60
N GLY A 61 -14.46 0.25 21.32
CA GLY A 61 -14.92 -0.72 20.32
C GLY A 61 -13.90 -1.82 20.06
N THR A 62 -14.37 -2.95 19.55
CA THR A 62 -13.53 -4.10 19.19
C THR A 62 -12.79 -3.88 17.88
N ALA A 63 -11.82 -4.74 17.57
CA ALA A 63 -11.14 -4.73 16.27
C ALA A 63 -12.12 -4.96 15.12
N VAL A 64 -13.19 -5.73 15.30
CA VAL A 64 -14.24 -5.95 14.30
C VAL A 64 -15.04 -4.67 14.07
N ASP A 65 -15.42 -3.97 15.15
CA ASP A 65 -16.14 -2.69 15.03
C ASP A 65 -15.31 -1.64 14.28
N ALA A 66 -14.00 -1.58 14.58
CA ALA A 66 -13.07 -0.69 13.89
C ALA A 66 -12.91 -1.07 12.41
N ALA A 67 -12.81 -2.37 12.09
CA ALA A 67 -12.73 -2.83 10.71
C ALA A 67 -13.99 -2.46 9.91
N VAL A 68 -15.18 -2.62 10.49
CA VAL A 68 -16.45 -2.24 9.88
C VAL A 68 -16.51 -0.74 9.63
N ALA A 69 -16.16 0.07 10.64
CA ALA A 69 -16.14 1.53 10.49
C ALA A 69 -15.17 1.99 9.40
N THR A 70 -13.99 1.39 9.35
CA THR A 70 -12.99 1.66 8.31
C THR A 70 -13.50 1.27 6.92
N ALA A 71 -14.14 0.10 6.78
CA ALA A 71 -14.69 -0.36 5.50
C ALA A 71 -15.77 0.58 4.96
N PHE A 72 -16.70 1.02 5.81
CA PHE A 72 -17.71 2.01 5.41
C PHE A 72 -17.11 3.36 5.02
N ALA A 73 -16.10 3.82 5.77
CA ALA A 73 -15.40 5.06 5.42
C ALA A 73 -14.62 4.92 4.10
N LEU A 74 -14.01 3.76 3.82
CA LEU A 74 -13.33 3.47 2.54
C LEU A 74 -14.29 3.51 1.35
N ALA A 75 -15.53 3.11 1.52
CA ALA A 75 -16.54 3.20 0.45
C ALA A 75 -16.75 4.65 -0.04
N VAL A 76 -16.48 5.64 0.81
CA VAL A 76 -16.56 7.06 0.48
C VAL A 76 -15.20 7.65 0.10
N THR A 77 -14.16 7.32 0.85
CA THR A 77 -12.84 7.96 0.73
C THR A 77 -11.93 7.28 -0.28
N HIS A 78 -12.26 6.04 -0.67
CA HIS A 78 -11.51 5.25 -1.65
C HIS A 78 -12.47 4.43 -2.55
N PRO A 79 -13.37 5.08 -3.30
CA PRO A 79 -14.47 4.42 -4.01
C PRO A 79 -14.02 3.51 -5.16
N SER A 80 -12.75 3.61 -5.58
CA SER A 80 -12.19 2.73 -6.62
C SER A 80 -12.02 1.27 -6.17
N ALA A 81 -11.94 1.03 -4.86
CA ALA A 81 -11.77 -0.30 -4.29
C ALA A 81 -12.63 -0.54 -3.03
N GLY A 82 -13.03 0.53 -2.32
CA GLY A 82 -13.98 0.45 -1.20
C GLY A 82 -15.42 0.49 -1.72
N ASN A 83 -16.21 -0.54 -1.42
CA ASN A 83 -17.62 -0.57 -1.80
C ASN A 83 -18.46 -1.29 -0.74
N ILE A 84 -19.79 -1.08 -0.82
CA ILE A 84 -20.78 -1.80 -0.01
C ILE A 84 -21.45 -2.82 -0.92
N GLY A 85 -21.44 -4.10 -0.53
CA GLY A 85 -22.06 -5.18 -1.31
C GLY A 85 -21.09 -5.94 -2.23
N GLY A 86 -19.80 -5.69 -2.12
CA GLY A 86 -18.77 -6.56 -2.73
C GLY A 86 -18.48 -7.79 -1.88
N GLY A 87 -17.76 -8.76 -2.47
CA GLY A 87 -17.24 -9.92 -1.79
C GLY A 87 -15.95 -9.62 -1.00
N GLY A 88 -15.49 -10.57 -0.21
CA GLY A 88 -14.24 -10.47 0.51
C GLY A 88 -14.06 -11.53 1.58
N PHE A 89 -12.90 -11.53 2.18
CA PHE A 89 -12.60 -12.43 3.29
C PHE A 89 -12.03 -11.63 4.47
N MET A 90 -12.27 -12.14 5.67
CA MET A 90 -11.73 -11.60 6.91
C MET A 90 -11.01 -12.71 7.65
N VAL A 91 -9.81 -12.44 8.15
CA VAL A 91 -9.15 -13.28 9.13
C VAL A 91 -9.31 -12.62 10.49
N TYR A 92 -10.00 -13.30 11.39
CA TYR A 92 -10.26 -12.81 12.74
C TYR A 92 -9.57 -13.71 13.75
N ARG A 93 -8.79 -13.11 14.63
CA ARG A 93 -8.20 -13.79 15.77
C ARG A 93 -8.79 -13.24 17.06
N PRO A 94 -9.60 -14.01 17.76
CA PRO A 94 -10.12 -13.61 19.08
C PRO A 94 -9.00 -13.61 20.13
N ALA A 95 -9.21 -12.94 21.26
CA ALA A 95 -8.27 -12.92 22.38
C ALA A 95 -8.03 -14.33 22.96
N ARG A 96 -9.01 -15.21 22.82
CA ARG A 96 -8.92 -16.63 23.23
C ARG A 96 -9.47 -17.50 22.10
N GLY A 97 -8.77 -18.60 21.80
CA GLY A 97 -9.13 -19.52 20.73
C GLY A 97 -8.30 -19.31 19.45
N ASP A 98 -8.62 -20.07 18.43
CA ASP A 98 -7.92 -20.09 17.16
C ASP A 98 -8.40 -18.97 16.24
N ALA A 99 -7.55 -18.59 15.28
CA ALA A 99 -7.95 -17.68 14.23
C ALA A 99 -8.98 -18.35 13.30
N MET A 100 -9.98 -17.59 12.89
CA MET A 100 -10.99 -18.05 11.94
C MET A 100 -10.97 -17.16 10.69
N THR A 101 -11.29 -17.76 9.54
CA THR A 101 -11.49 -17.04 8.28
C THR A 101 -12.98 -17.01 7.96
N VAL A 102 -13.48 -15.83 7.69
CA VAL A 102 -14.86 -15.61 7.25
C VAL A 102 -14.82 -15.25 5.77
N TYR A 103 -15.62 -15.93 4.96
CA TYR A 103 -15.79 -15.67 3.54
C TYR A 103 -17.15 -15.05 3.27
N SER A 104 -17.20 -14.14 2.30
CA SER A 104 -18.48 -13.78 1.69
C SER A 104 -19.08 -15.00 0.98
N PRO A 105 -20.42 -15.12 0.90
CA PRO A 105 -21.06 -16.21 0.17
C PRO A 105 -20.63 -16.33 -1.29
N GLU A 106 -20.31 -15.22 -1.94
CA GLU A 106 -19.85 -15.19 -3.32
C GLU A 106 -18.43 -15.74 -3.52
N ASP A 107 -17.60 -15.69 -2.48
CA ASP A 107 -16.18 -16.10 -2.54
C ASP A 107 -15.95 -17.52 -1.98
N ARG A 108 -17.00 -18.26 -1.74
CA ARG A 108 -16.88 -19.62 -1.23
C ARG A 108 -16.45 -20.56 -2.37
N PRO A 109 -15.32 -21.30 -2.23
CA PRO A 109 -14.85 -22.23 -3.26
C PRO A 109 -15.83 -23.37 -3.51
#